data_b8375d69fa030b6e92fa9724000581ae
#
_entry.id   b8375d69fa030b6e92fa9724000581ae
#
_cell.length_a   1.000
_cell.length_b   1.000
_cell.length_c   1.000
_cell.angle_alpha   90.00
_cell.angle_beta   90.00
_cell.angle_gamma   90.00
#
_symmetry.space_group_name_H-M   'P 1'
#
loop_
_entity.id
_entity.type
_entity.pdbx_description
1 polymer ?
#
loop_
_entity_poly.entity_id
_entity_poly.type
_entity_poly.pdbx_seq_one_letter_code
_entity_poly.pdbx_strand_id
1 'polypeptide(L)'
;MSEAYDALRHGAAWLDLDSRGRIVARGRDRARLLHAISSNEVKKMVPGDSCYAFLLSPQGRIQADLHLLCLADHFLIDTDPGLREKVHQHIRRYIIADQVELEDITAQTASIGVEGPAAAELQLAPGDHTIAPFTVTGQPGYRIYCPAESKAALIAQLESLGAKAAGADDARLVRIENGKPLYGEDIRDTTLPQETRQMQAVSFTKGCYLGQEIVERIRAQGRVNKKLERLELEGSEPPQPGTKLQVGGREAEIMSAIYSPHFGKTIALAYVRTA
;
A
#
# COMPACT_ATOMS: atom_id res chain seq x y z
N MET A 1 23.10 -11.93 5.35
CA MET A 1 22.15 -11.10 4.56
C MET A 1 21.94 -11.81 3.23
N SER A 2 20.72 -11.85 2.72
CA SER A 2 20.45 -12.40 1.39
C SER A 2 20.87 -11.41 0.30
N GLU A 3 21.22 -11.93 -0.90
CA GLU A 3 21.50 -11.10 -2.06
C GLU A 3 20.29 -10.23 -2.44
N ALA A 4 19.08 -10.75 -2.22
CA ALA A 4 17.82 -10.06 -2.45
C ALA A 4 17.62 -8.85 -1.52
N TYR A 5 17.90 -9.02 -0.24
CA TYR A 5 17.86 -7.91 0.72
C TYR A 5 18.86 -6.81 0.35
N ASP A 6 20.08 -7.18 -0.02
CA ASP A 6 21.10 -6.22 -0.45
C ASP A 6 20.65 -5.47 -1.71
N ALA A 7 20.05 -6.18 -2.68
CA ALA A 7 19.50 -5.56 -3.89
C ALA A 7 18.36 -4.57 -3.59
N LEU A 8 17.47 -4.89 -2.66
CA LEU A 8 16.41 -3.97 -2.21
C LEU A 8 16.99 -2.71 -1.52
N ARG A 9 18.12 -2.85 -0.83
CA ARG A 9 18.73 -1.74 -0.07
C ARG A 9 19.67 -0.88 -0.90
N HIS A 10 20.41 -1.46 -1.86
CA HIS A 10 21.52 -0.80 -2.54
C HIS A 10 21.49 -0.90 -4.07
N GLY A 11 20.64 -1.76 -4.61
CA GLY A 11 20.53 -2.03 -6.05
C GLY A 11 19.09 -1.96 -6.53
N ALA A 12 18.65 -2.99 -7.26
CA ALA A 12 17.27 -3.20 -7.70
C ALA A 12 16.86 -4.66 -7.52
N ALA A 13 15.67 -4.88 -7.01
CA ALA A 13 15.08 -6.19 -6.89
C ALA A 13 13.68 -6.22 -7.52
N TRP A 14 13.27 -7.41 -8.00
CA TRP A 14 11.89 -7.64 -8.40
C TRP A 14 11.18 -8.54 -7.38
N LEU A 15 9.89 -8.30 -7.21
CA LEU A 15 8.99 -8.97 -6.26
C LEU A 15 7.80 -9.56 -7.01
N ASP A 16 7.49 -10.83 -6.75
CA ASP A 16 6.23 -11.44 -7.22
C ASP A 16 5.06 -10.94 -6.38
N LEU A 17 4.16 -10.20 -6.99
CA LEU A 17 3.00 -9.61 -6.35
C LEU A 17 1.67 -10.14 -6.90
N ASP A 18 1.66 -11.32 -7.54
CA ASP A 18 0.47 -11.92 -8.16
C ASP A 18 -0.66 -12.20 -7.17
N SER A 19 -0.32 -12.41 -5.91
CA SER A 19 -1.31 -12.59 -4.85
C SER A 19 -2.15 -11.34 -4.54
N ARG A 20 -1.71 -10.15 -4.96
CA ARG A 20 -2.47 -8.91 -4.77
C ARG A 20 -3.72 -8.90 -5.63
N GLY A 21 -4.81 -8.36 -5.10
CA GLY A 21 -6.06 -8.22 -5.82
C GLY A 21 -5.97 -7.12 -6.90
N ARG A 22 -6.46 -7.42 -8.10
CA ARG A 22 -6.55 -6.47 -9.21
C ARG A 22 -7.98 -6.43 -9.71
N ILE A 23 -8.66 -5.31 -9.45
CA ILE A 23 -10.05 -5.08 -9.80
C ILE A 23 -10.11 -3.92 -10.79
N VAL A 24 -10.86 -4.08 -11.85
CA VAL A 24 -11.11 -3.04 -12.84
C VAL A 24 -12.48 -2.43 -12.59
N ALA A 25 -12.54 -1.10 -12.60
CA ALA A 25 -13.79 -0.35 -12.60
C ALA A 25 -13.96 0.39 -13.94
N ARG A 26 -14.96 -0.02 -14.74
CA ARG A 26 -15.32 0.59 -16.04
C ARG A 26 -16.61 1.40 -15.92
N GLY A 27 -16.95 2.12 -16.97
CA GLY A 27 -18.19 2.88 -17.08
C GLY A 27 -18.01 4.38 -16.83
N ARG A 28 -19.00 5.17 -17.26
CA ARG A 28 -18.91 6.64 -17.23
C ARG A 28 -18.86 7.23 -15.82
N ASP A 29 -19.44 6.56 -14.84
CA ASP A 29 -19.55 7.04 -13.46
C ASP A 29 -18.41 6.55 -12.55
N ARG A 30 -17.43 5.76 -13.08
CA ARG A 30 -16.34 5.13 -12.31
C ARG A 30 -15.55 6.12 -11.44
N ALA A 31 -15.16 7.26 -12.01
CA ALA A 31 -14.40 8.28 -11.27
C ALA A 31 -15.24 8.91 -10.15
N ARG A 32 -16.52 9.20 -10.41
CA ARG A 32 -17.45 9.76 -9.41
C ARG A 32 -17.69 8.80 -8.27
N LEU A 33 -17.96 7.53 -8.56
CA LEU A 33 -18.20 6.50 -7.55
C LEU A 33 -16.96 6.31 -6.67
N LEU A 34 -15.79 6.02 -7.27
CA LEU A 34 -14.55 5.80 -6.53
C LEU A 34 -14.16 7.03 -5.69
N HIS A 35 -14.41 8.24 -6.22
CA HIS A 35 -14.21 9.47 -5.47
C HIS A 35 -15.13 9.56 -4.25
N ALA A 36 -16.39 9.17 -4.36
CA ALA A 36 -17.35 9.26 -3.24
C ALA A 36 -17.08 8.25 -2.11
N ILE A 37 -16.48 7.10 -2.41
CA ILE A 37 -16.27 6.02 -1.42
C ILE A 37 -14.84 5.91 -0.91
N SER A 38 -13.86 6.58 -1.50
CA SER A 38 -12.46 6.56 -1.07
C SER A 38 -12.02 7.89 -0.47
N SER A 39 -10.97 7.88 0.32
CA SER A 39 -10.48 9.03 1.08
C SER A 39 -9.67 10.03 0.24
N ASN A 40 -9.23 9.67 -0.98
CA ASN A 40 -8.37 10.54 -1.79
C ASN A 40 -9.07 11.12 -3.03
N GLU A 41 -8.44 12.10 -3.66
CA GLU A 41 -8.95 12.73 -4.89
C GLU A 41 -8.84 11.75 -6.07
N VAL A 42 -9.99 11.37 -6.63
CA VAL A 42 -10.07 10.45 -7.77
C VAL A 42 -10.73 11.11 -8.98
N LYS A 43 -11.70 12.02 -8.73
CA LYS A 43 -12.51 12.61 -9.80
C LYS A 43 -11.69 13.44 -10.80
N LYS A 44 -10.59 14.02 -10.36
CA LYS A 44 -9.71 14.86 -11.18
C LYS A 44 -8.56 14.09 -11.84
N MET A 45 -8.43 12.79 -11.56
CA MET A 45 -7.37 11.99 -12.15
C MET A 45 -7.56 11.87 -13.67
N VAL A 46 -6.45 11.99 -14.38
CA VAL A 46 -6.36 11.75 -15.83
C VAL A 46 -5.56 10.45 -16.10
N PRO A 47 -5.65 9.87 -17.30
CA PRO A 47 -4.90 8.67 -17.63
C PRO A 47 -3.39 8.81 -17.32
N GLY A 48 -2.85 7.85 -16.55
CA GLY A 48 -1.49 7.86 -16.01
C GLY A 48 -1.39 8.30 -14.55
N ASP A 49 -2.39 9.02 -14.03
CA ASP A 49 -2.40 9.40 -12.61
C ASP A 49 -2.67 8.20 -11.71
N SER A 50 -2.08 8.25 -10.53
CA SER A 50 -2.26 7.24 -9.51
C SER A 50 -2.36 7.84 -8.11
N CYS A 51 -3.05 7.16 -7.20
CA CYS A 51 -3.08 7.56 -5.80
C CYS A 51 -3.23 6.35 -4.85
N TYR A 52 -2.75 6.54 -3.63
CA TYR A 52 -3.05 5.68 -2.50
C TYR A 52 -4.26 6.23 -1.74
N ALA A 53 -5.22 5.39 -1.38
CA ALA A 53 -6.45 5.79 -0.72
C ALA A 53 -6.93 4.74 0.29
N PHE A 54 -7.77 5.16 1.23
CA PHE A 54 -8.50 4.26 2.12
C PHE A 54 -9.96 4.15 1.71
N LEU A 55 -10.53 2.96 1.87
CA LEU A 55 -11.96 2.77 2.05
C LEU A 55 -12.27 2.87 3.54
N LEU A 56 -13.25 3.69 3.90
CA LEU A 56 -13.60 3.92 5.29
C LEU A 56 -15.01 3.39 5.60
N SER A 57 -15.23 3.05 6.87
CA SER A 57 -16.59 2.89 7.40
C SER A 57 -17.24 4.27 7.64
N PRO A 58 -18.57 4.34 7.85
CA PRO A 58 -19.23 5.58 8.28
C PRO A 58 -18.64 6.19 9.55
N GLN A 59 -18.01 5.36 10.41
CA GLN A 59 -17.32 5.77 11.64
C GLN A 59 -15.86 6.20 11.39
N GLY A 60 -15.44 6.38 10.13
CA GLY A 60 -14.10 6.82 9.75
C GLY A 60 -12.99 5.78 9.96
N ARG A 61 -13.34 4.49 10.19
CA ARG A 61 -12.36 3.42 10.37
C ARG A 61 -11.92 2.85 9.03
N ILE A 62 -10.63 2.53 8.89
CA ILE A 62 -10.07 1.97 7.67
C ILE A 62 -10.61 0.56 7.46
N GLN A 63 -11.27 0.32 6.34
CA GLN A 63 -11.78 -0.99 5.95
C GLN A 63 -10.84 -1.71 4.99
N ALA A 64 -10.13 -0.95 4.17
CA ALA A 64 -9.11 -1.41 3.25
C ALA A 64 -8.25 -0.23 2.81
N ASP A 65 -7.08 -0.52 2.28
CA ASP A 65 -6.27 0.42 1.52
C ASP A 65 -6.23 0.01 0.04
N LEU A 66 -6.11 1.00 -0.81
CA LEU A 66 -6.16 0.85 -2.26
C LEU A 66 -5.03 1.62 -2.92
N HIS A 67 -4.45 1.04 -3.95
CA HIS A 67 -3.73 1.78 -4.97
C HIS A 67 -4.62 1.92 -6.21
N LEU A 68 -4.93 3.14 -6.59
CA LEU A 68 -5.78 3.47 -7.75
C LEU A 68 -4.90 3.99 -8.87
N LEU A 69 -5.03 3.39 -10.05
CA LEU A 69 -4.39 3.86 -11.28
C LEU A 69 -5.48 4.21 -12.28
N CYS A 70 -5.47 5.45 -12.77
CA CYS A 70 -6.38 5.90 -13.82
C CYS A 70 -5.82 5.49 -15.19
N LEU A 71 -6.60 4.76 -15.96
CA LEU A 71 -6.30 4.43 -17.34
C LEU A 71 -7.35 5.08 -18.27
N ALA A 72 -7.14 5.03 -19.57
CA ALA A 72 -7.97 5.76 -20.53
C ALA A 72 -9.46 5.41 -20.42
N ASP A 73 -9.79 4.14 -20.24
CA ASP A 73 -11.16 3.62 -20.23
C ASP A 73 -11.60 3.04 -18.87
N HIS A 74 -10.68 2.87 -17.90
CA HIS A 74 -10.97 2.28 -16.60
C HIS A 74 -10.06 2.77 -15.48
N PHE A 75 -10.39 2.41 -14.24
CA PHE A 75 -9.46 2.42 -13.11
C PHE A 75 -9.02 1.00 -12.80
N LEU A 76 -7.72 0.82 -12.62
CA LEU A 76 -7.17 -0.38 -11.98
C LEU A 76 -7.07 -0.11 -10.47
N ILE A 77 -7.67 -1.00 -9.69
CA ILE A 77 -7.70 -0.98 -8.23
C ILE A 77 -6.84 -2.15 -7.76
N ASP A 78 -5.70 -1.83 -7.16
CA ASP A 78 -4.80 -2.81 -6.58
C ASP A 78 -4.95 -2.79 -5.05
N THR A 79 -5.07 -3.95 -4.44
CA THR A 79 -5.26 -4.11 -2.99
C THR A 79 -4.52 -5.33 -2.46
N ASP A 80 -4.32 -5.41 -1.15
CA ASP A 80 -3.65 -6.53 -0.53
C ASP A 80 -4.42 -7.85 -0.71
N PRO A 81 -3.73 -9.00 -0.72
CA PRO A 81 -4.34 -10.31 -1.07
C PRO A 81 -5.59 -10.63 -0.26
N GLY A 82 -5.56 -10.43 1.05
CA GLY A 82 -6.70 -10.70 1.94
C GLY A 82 -7.87 -9.73 1.82
N LEU A 83 -7.74 -8.67 1.03
CA LEU A 83 -8.74 -7.60 0.90
C LEU A 83 -9.53 -7.66 -0.41
N ARG A 84 -9.13 -8.46 -1.38
CA ARG A 84 -9.69 -8.50 -2.73
C ARG A 84 -11.22 -8.60 -2.72
N GLU A 85 -11.75 -9.62 -2.10
CA GLU A 85 -13.21 -9.83 -2.03
C GLU A 85 -13.90 -8.72 -1.22
N LYS A 86 -13.33 -8.32 -0.10
CA LYS A 86 -13.86 -7.24 0.74
C LYS A 86 -13.96 -5.93 -0.03
N VAL A 87 -12.93 -5.58 -0.79
CA VAL A 87 -12.89 -4.37 -1.62
C VAL A 87 -13.91 -4.45 -2.74
N HIS A 88 -13.96 -5.56 -3.47
CA HIS A 88 -14.94 -5.77 -4.54
C HIS A 88 -16.38 -5.61 -4.02
N GLN A 89 -16.73 -6.30 -2.92
CA GLN A 89 -18.05 -6.21 -2.32
C GLN A 89 -18.35 -4.82 -1.76
N HIS A 90 -17.36 -4.16 -1.17
CA HIS A 90 -17.52 -2.79 -0.67
C HIS A 90 -17.89 -1.83 -1.81
N ILE A 91 -17.15 -1.83 -2.90
CA ILE A 91 -17.43 -0.95 -4.04
C ILE A 91 -18.81 -1.29 -4.64
N ARG A 92 -19.09 -2.58 -4.87
CA ARG A 92 -20.34 -3.06 -5.43
C ARG A 92 -21.58 -2.60 -4.65
N ARG A 93 -21.49 -2.52 -3.33
CA ARG A 93 -22.59 -2.05 -2.45
C ARG A 93 -23.03 -0.62 -2.77
N TYR A 94 -22.13 0.21 -3.27
CA TYR A 94 -22.42 1.62 -3.58
C TYR A 94 -22.77 1.87 -5.05
N ILE A 95 -22.79 0.83 -5.89
CA ILE A 95 -23.31 0.89 -7.26
C ILE A 95 -24.83 0.76 -7.19
N ILE A 96 -25.55 1.88 -7.13
CA ILE A 96 -27.03 1.90 -7.04
C ILE A 96 -27.61 2.31 -8.40
N ALA A 97 -27.28 3.51 -8.85
CA ALA A 97 -27.72 4.07 -10.13
C ALA A 97 -26.54 4.46 -11.03
N ASP A 98 -25.33 4.19 -10.57
CA ASP A 98 -24.11 4.48 -11.31
C ASP A 98 -23.90 3.48 -12.45
N GLN A 99 -23.48 3.98 -13.60
CA GLN A 99 -23.01 3.14 -14.70
C GLN A 99 -21.55 2.77 -14.44
N VAL A 100 -21.37 1.75 -13.61
CA VAL A 100 -20.08 1.18 -13.24
C VAL A 100 -20.16 -0.34 -13.29
N GLU A 101 -19.19 -0.93 -13.95
CA GLU A 101 -18.95 -2.38 -13.98
C GLU A 101 -17.65 -2.67 -13.26
N LEU A 102 -17.68 -3.72 -12.43
CA LEU A 102 -16.51 -4.20 -11.71
C LEU A 102 -16.13 -5.58 -12.22
N GLU A 103 -14.86 -5.76 -12.50
CA GLU A 103 -14.29 -7.02 -12.93
C GLU A 103 -13.05 -7.35 -12.10
N ASP A 104 -12.99 -8.55 -11.53
CA ASP A 104 -11.78 -9.06 -10.89
C ASP A 104 -10.90 -9.72 -11.95
N ILE A 105 -9.80 -9.08 -12.30
CA ILE A 105 -8.85 -9.52 -13.32
C ILE A 105 -7.60 -10.17 -12.71
N THR A 106 -7.63 -10.51 -11.44
CA THR A 106 -6.45 -11.04 -10.72
C THR A 106 -5.88 -12.30 -11.38
N ALA A 107 -6.74 -13.20 -11.85
CA ALA A 107 -6.30 -14.45 -12.48
C ALA A 107 -5.80 -14.29 -13.91
N GLN A 108 -6.23 -13.23 -14.63
CA GLN A 108 -5.85 -12.96 -16.02
C GLN A 108 -4.60 -12.12 -16.16
N THR A 109 -4.14 -11.54 -15.08
CA THR A 109 -3.02 -10.59 -15.07
C THR A 109 -1.96 -10.99 -14.06
N ALA A 110 -0.79 -10.41 -14.20
CA ALA A 110 0.30 -10.50 -13.25
C ALA A 110 0.69 -9.12 -12.70
N SER A 111 1.29 -9.10 -11.52
CA SER A 111 1.83 -7.89 -10.89
C SER A 111 3.25 -8.15 -10.40
N ILE A 112 4.19 -7.30 -10.82
CA ILE A 112 5.60 -7.38 -10.47
C ILE A 112 6.01 -6.06 -9.81
N GLY A 113 6.52 -6.10 -8.58
CA GLY A 113 7.19 -4.96 -7.96
C GLY A 113 8.63 -4.86 -8.43
N VAL A 114 9.11 -3.66 -8.71
CA VAL A 114 10.53 -3.39 -8.98
C VAL A 114 10.95 -2.30 -8.02
N GLU A 115 11.79 -2.65 -7.06
CA GLU A 115 12.08 -1.77 -5.93
C GLU A 115 13.57 -1.77 -5.57
N GLY A 116 14.05 -0.63 -5.07
CA GLY A 116 15.43 -0.38 -4.68
C GLY A 116 15.94 0.92 -5.29
N PRO A 117 17.07 1.45 -4.78
CA PRO A 117 17.63 2.74 -5.26
C PRO A 117 17.91 2.79 -6.77
N ALA A 118 18.31 1.67 -7.39
CA ALA A 118 18.58 1.58 -8.82
C ALA A 118 17.36 1.15 -9.66
N ALA A 119 16.18 0.99 -9.08
CA ALA A 119 14.99 0.53 -9.82
C ALA A 119 14.63 1.45 -11.00
N ALA A 120 14.79 2.76 -10.85
CA ALA A 120 14.49 3.73 -11.91
C ALA A 120 15.47 3.66 -13.11
N GLU A 121 16.63 3.02 -12.96
CA GLU A 121 17.62 2.85 -14.01
C GLU A 121 17.29 1.68 -14.94
N LEU A 122 16.39 0.79 -14.51
CA LEU A 122 15.99 -0.38 -15.29
C LEU A 122 15.00 0.03 -16.39
N GLN A 123 15.49 0.16 -17.59
CA GLN A 123 14.69 0.53 -18.75
C GLN A 123 14.09 -0.71 -19.41
N LEU A 124 12.80 -0.94 -19.16
CA LEU A 124 12.06 -2.00 -19.83
C LEU A 124 11.80 -1.67 -21.30
N ALA A 125 11.87 -2.69 -22.16
CA ALA A 125 11.45 -2.52 -23.53
C ALA A 125 9.93 -2.24 -23.59
N PRO A 126 9.46 -1.48 -24.58
CA PRO A 126 8.03 -1.31 -24.81
C PRO A 126 7.31 -2.65 -24.95
N GLY A 127 6.14 -2.79 -24.33
CA GLY A 127 5.37 -4.03 -24.34
C GLY A 127 3.97 -3.82 -23.79
N ASP A 128 3.19 -4.89 -23.74
CA ASP A 128 1.85 -4.89 -23.19
C ASP A 128 1.92 -4.94 -21.65
N HIS A 129 2.30 -3.81 -21.07
CA HIS A 129 2.33 -3.65 -19.62
C HIS A 129 2.07 -2.19 -19.23
N THR A 130 1.58 -2.03 -18.02
CA THR A 130 1.30 -0.73 -17.40
C THR A 130 2.19 -0.57 -16.17
N ILE A 131 2.76 0.61 -15.96
CA ILE A 131 3.63 0.93 -14.82
C ILE A 131 2.94 1.95 -13.92
N ALA A 132 3.01 1.73 -12.60
CA ALA A 132 2.53 2.66 -11.59
C ALA A 132 3.58 2.85 -10.49
N PRO A 133 3.68 4.05 -9.86
CA PRO A 133 4.68 4.35 -8.84
C PRO A 133 4.29 3.79 -7.46
N PHE A 134 3.96 2.49 -7.41
CA PHE A 134 3.58 1.81 -6.17
C PHE A 134 4.68 0.84 -5.73
N THR A 135 5.03 0.88 -4.47
CA THR A 135 6.01 -0.03 -3.86
C THR A 135 5.44 -0.68 -2.61
N VAL A 136 5.93 -1.85 -2.25
CA VAL A 136 5.55 -2.54 -1.00
C VAL A 136 6.54 -2.29 0.13
N THR A 137 7.83 -2.07 -0.20
CA THR A 137 8.88 -1.87 0.81
C THR A 137 9.05 -0.42 1.25
N GLY A 138 8.56 0.54 0.45
CA GLY A 138 8.85 1.96 0.65
C GLY A 138 10.21 2.40 0.09
N GLN A 139 10.92 1.52 -0.59
CA GLN A 139 12.06 1.91 -1.44
C GLN A 139 11.57 2.62 -2.69
N PRO A 140 12.41 3.44 -3.35
CA PRO A 140 12.15 3.91 -4.70
C PRO A 140 11.81 2.74 -5.63
N GLY A 141 10.86 2.93 -6.55
CA GLY A 141 10.49 1.86 -7.45
C GLY A 141 9.12 2.03 -8.07
N TYR A 142 8.65 0.96 -8.69
CA TYR A 142 7.38 0.95 -9.39
C TYR A 142 6.77 -0.46 -9.42
N ARG A 143 5.52 -0.54 -9.84
CA ARG A 143 4.78 -1.78 -10.06
C ARG A 143 4.42 -1.92 -11.53
N ILE A 144 4.65 -3.11 -12.08
CA ILE A 144 4.28 -3.49 -13.43
C ILE A 144 3.00 -4.32 -13.34
N TYR A 145 2.03 -4.03 -14.19
CA TYR A 145 0.85 -4.85 -14.45
C TYR A 145 0.88 -5.31 -15.90
N CYS A 146 0.70 -6.60 -16.13
CA CYS A 146 0.75 -7.19 -17.48
C CYS A 146 -0.22 -8.37 -17.59
N PRO A 147 -0.53 -8.86 -18.81
CA PRO A 147 -1.16 -10.15 -19.00
C PRO A 147 -0.34 -11.26 -18.32
N ALA A 148 -1.01 -12.27 -17.78
CA ALA A 148 -0.34 -13.34 -17.02
C ALA A 148 0.73 -14.06 -17.84
N GLU A 149 0.48 -14.25 -19.14
CA GLU A 149 1.41 -14.88 -20.10
C GLU A 149 2.68 -14.06 -20.35
N SER A 150 2.65 -12.75 -20.15
CA SER A 150 3.79 -11.86 -20.37
C SER A 150 4.75 -11.81 -19.17
N LYS A 151 4.35 -12.32 -18.00
CA LYS A 151 5.11 -12.22 -16.75
C LYS A 151 6.53 -12.78 -16.87
N ALA A 152 6.66 -13.99 -17.38
CA ALA A 152 7.97 -14.67 -17.45
C ALA A 152 8.98 -13.91 -18.32
N ALA A 153 8.53 -13.33 -19.43
CA ALA A 153 9.38 -12.52 -20.29
C ALA A 153 9.82 -11.22 -19.62
N LEU A 154 8.93 -10.56 -18.88
CA LEU A 154 9.27 -9.36 -18.13
C LEU A 154 10.25 -9.64 -16.98
N ILE A 155 10.08 -10.73 -16.26
CA ILE A 155 11.03 -11.16 -15.23
C ILE A 155 12.41 -11.40 -15.83
N ALA A 156 12.51 -12.16 -16.93
CA ALA A 156 13.78 -12.43 -17.62
C ALA A 156 14.45 -11.12 -18.08
N GLN A 157 13.67 -10.16 -18.55
CA GLN A 157 14.18 -8.83 -18.91
C GLN A 157 14.73 -8.08 -17.68
N LEU A 158 13.99 -8.05 -16.56
CA LEU A 158 14.43 -7.42 -15.32
C LEU A 158 15.73 -8.05 -14.79
N GLU A 159 15.82 -9.37 -14.81
CA GLU A 159 17.03 -10.10 -14.40
C GLU A 159 18.23 -9.81 -15.33
N SER A 160 17.99 -9.71 -16.65
CA SER A 160 19.05 -9.34 -17.62
C SER A 160 19.57 -7.91 -17.42
N LEU A 161 18.72 -7.02 -16.85
CA LEU A 161 19.08 -5.65 -16.47
C LEU A 161 19.70 -5.58 -15.06
N GLY A 162 19.87 -6.72 -14.38
CA GLY A 162 20.56 -6.80 -13.08
C GLY A 162 19.64 -6.82 -11.86
N ALA A 163 18.31 -6.79 -12.03
CA ALA A 163 17.39 -6.93 -10.89
C ALA A 163 17.48 -8.34 -10.27
N LYS A 164 17.44 -8.42 -8.94
CA LYS A 164 17.47 -9.68 -8.20
C LYS A 164 16.08 -10.08 -7.75
N ALA A 165 15.78 -11.37 -7.74
CA ALA A 165 14.54 -11.87 -7.18
C ALA A 165 14.53 -11.66 -5.66
N ALA A 166 13.48 -11.02 -5.12
CA ALA A 166 13.31 -10.83 -3.68
C ALA A 166 12.03 -11.52 -3.18
N GLY A 167 12.14 -12.17 -2.03
CA GLY A 167 11.04 -12.86 -1.38
C GLY A 167 10.21 -11.95 -0.47
N ALA A 168 9.10 -12.51 0.03
CA ALA A 168 8.22 -11.80 0.95
C ALA A 168 8.93 -11.41 2.27
N ASP A 169 9.84 -12.24 2.76
CA ASP A 169 10.60 -11.98 3.99
C ASP A 169 11.59 -10.82 3.81
N ASP A 170 12.29 -10.77 2.65
CA ASP A 170 13.19 -9.66 2.33
C ASP A 170 12.38 -8.34 2.20
N ALA A 171 11.25 -8.40 1.51
CA ALA A 171 10.35 -7.25 1.37
C ALA A 171 9.80 -6.78 2.72
N ARG A 172 9.39 -7.71 3.60
CA ARG A 172 8.90 -7.39 4.95
C ARG A 172 9.99 -6.73 5.80
N LEU A 173 11.22 -7.25 5.72
CA LEU A 173 12.35 -6.68 6.44
C LEU A 173 12.57 -5.22 6.04
N VAL A 174 12.72 -4.95 4.73
CA VAL A 174 12.95 -3.59 4.22
C VAL A 174 11.75 -2.68 4.47
N ARG A 175 10.51 -3.19 4.38
CA ARG A 175 9.28 -2.44 4.68
C ARG A 175 9.26 -1.91 6.11
N ILE A 176 9.56 -2.76 7.10
CA ILE A 176 9.57 -2.38 8.51
C ILE A 176 10.73 -1.42 8.80
N GLU A 177 11.90 -1.66 8.21
CA GLU A 177 13.03 -0.74 8.29
C GLU A 177 12.68 0.67 7.79
N ASN A 178 11.91 0.76 6.72
CA ASN A 178 11.45 2.03 6.14
C ASN A 178 10.23 2.64 6.88
N GLY A 179 9.69 1.95 7.86
CA GLY A 179 8.53 2.44 8.61
C GLY A 179 7.23 2.44 7.80
N LYS A 180 7.14 1.66 6.72
CA LYS A 180 5.95 1.56 5.88
C LYS A 180 4.96 0.54 6.46
N PRO A 181 3.75 0.97 6.87
CA PRO A 181 2.75 0.05 7.40
C PRO A 181 2.10 -0.81 6.31
N LEU A 182 1.59 -1.97 6.74
CA LEU A 182 0.83 -2.90 5.93
C LEU A 182 -0.56 -3.12 6.56
N TYR A 183 -1.61 -3.10 5.75
CA TYR A 183 -2.94 -3.47 6.22
C TYR A 183 -2.97 -4.97 6.59
N GLY A 184 -3.63 -5.28 7.72
CA GLY A 184 -3.67 -6.63 8.28
C GLY A 184 -2.55 -6.92 9.28
N GLU A 185 -1.39 -6.28 9.15
CA GLU A 185 -0.30 -6.38 10.14
C GLU A 185 -0.27 -5.13 11.04
N ASP A 186 -0.05 -3.95 10.47
CA ASP A 186 0.10 -2.69 11.22
C ASP A 186 -1.16 -1.83 11.23
N ILE A 187 -1.98 -1.92 10.19
CA ILE A 187 -3.25 -1.21 10.06
C ILE A 187 -4.39 -2.23 10.14
N ARG A 188 -5.40 -1.95 10.95
CA ARG A 188 -6.57 -2.82 11.16
C ARG A 188 -7.86 -2.03 10.95
N ASP A 189 -8.99 -2.74 10.88
CA ASP A 189 -10.33 -2.17 10.73
C ASP A 189 -10.80 -1.31 11.92
N THR A 190 -10.06 -1.32 13.02
CA THR A 190 -10.24 -0.42 14.17
C THR A 190 -9.43 0.87 14.07
N THR A 191 -8.55 1.01 13.08
CA THR A 191 -7.61 2.10 12.94
C THR A 191 -8.25 3.31 12.23
N LEU A 192 -7.91 4.51 12.66
CA LEU A 192 -8.28 5.76 12.00
C LEU A 192 -7.16 6.21 11.04
N PRO A 193 -7.46 6.90 9.92
CA PRO A 193 -6.44 7.37 8.98
C PRO A 193 -5.32 8.18 9.65
N GLN A 194 -5.66 9.09 10.56
CA GLN A 194 -4.68 9.95 11.24
C GLN A 194 -3.75 9.20 12.20
N GLU A 195 -4.16 8.01 12.65
CA GLU A 195 -3.32 7.16 13.49
C GLU A 195 -2.18 6.51 12.70
N THR A 196 -2.38 6.29 11.38
CA THR A 196 -1.43 5.54 10.53
C THR A 196 -0.23 6.35 10.06
N ARG A 197 -0.28 7.68 10.16
CA ARG A 197 0.65 8.62 9.50
C ARG A 197 0.68 8.54 7.97
N GLN A 198 -0.24 7.80 7.33
CA GLN A 198 -0.34 7.69 5.87
C GLN A 198 -1.25 8.80 5.31
N MET A 199 -0.93 10.05 5.61
CA MET A 199 -1.81 11.18 5.28
C MET A 199 -1.86 11.48 3.77
N GLN A 200 -0.93 10.97 2.97
CA GLN A 200 -1.01 10.99 1.52
C GLN A 200 -2.21 10.19 0.95
N ALA A 201 -2.80 9.30 1.77
CA ALA A 201 -4.01 8.57 1.42
C ALA A 201 -5.30 9.39 1.59
N VAL A 202 -5.22 10.61 2.13
CA VAL A 202 -6.40 11.43 2.48
C VAL A 202 -6.31 12.79 1.82
N SER A 203 -7.29 13.12 0.99
CA SER A 203 -7.47 14.48 0.49
C SER A 203 -8.42 15.26 1.39
N PHE A 204 -7.98 16.42 1.86
CA PHE A 204 -8.77 17.32 2.69
C PHE A 204 -9.52 18.40 1.89
N THR A 205 -9.43 18.35 0.57
CA THR A 205 -10.01 19.37 -0.33
C THR A 205 -10.93 18.79 -1.40
N LYS A 206 -11.08 17.47 -1.43
CA LYS A 206 -11.84 16.79 -2.48
C LYS A 206 -13.38 16.91 -2.38
N GLY A 207 -13.92 17.33 -1.26
CA GLY A 207 -15.35 17.30 -0.97
C GLY A 207 -15.79 16.03 -0.24
N CYS A 208 -17.10 15.70 -0.31
CA CYS A 208 -17.68 14.64 0.51
C CYS A 208 -17.25 13.24 0.08
N TYR A 209 -16.97 12.40 1.08
CA TYR A 209 -16.72 10.97 0.91
C TYR A 209 -17.14 10.19 2.16
N LEU A 210 -17.31 8.88 2.03
CA LEU A 210 -17.73 8.00 3.13
C LEU A 210 -16.75 8.07 4.31
N GLY A 211 -17.24 8.34 5.52
CA GLY A 211 -16.45 8.45 6.74
C GLY A 211 -15.73 9.78 6.96
N GLN A 212 -15.90 10.75 6.05
CA GLN A 212 -15.25 12.07 6.12
C GLN A 212 -15.53 12.83 7.41
N GLU A 213 -16.74 12.77 7.94
CA GLU A 213 -17.12 13.54 9.14
C GLU A 213 -16.17 13.31 10.32
N ILE A 214 -15.83 12.05 10.57
CA ILE A 214 -14.93 11.67 11.64
C ILE A 214 -13.50 12.13 11.33
N VAL A 215 -13.06 11.98 10.08
CA VAL A 215 -11.72 12.41 9.63
C VAL A 215 -11.56 13.94 9.82
N GLU A 216 -12.55 14.73 9.40
CA GLU A 216 -12.51 16.17 9.55
C GLU A 216 -12.64 16.62 11.01
N ARG A 217 -13.46 15.95 11.81
CA ARG A 217 -13.59 16.22 13.26
C ARG A 217 -12.24 16.02 13.97
N ILE A 218 -11.55 14.91 13.70
CA ILE A 218 -10.23 14.65 14.28
C ILE A 218 -9.21 15.68 13.80
N ARG A 219 -9.25 16.06 12.52
CA ARG A 219 -8.40 17.13 11.98
C ARG A 219 -8.61 18.44 12.70
N ALA A 220 -9.86 18.84 12.92
CA ALA A 220 -10.21 20.08 13.64
C ALA A 220 -9.77 20.04 15.10
N GLN A 221 -9.84 18.88 15.78
CA GLN A 221 -9.36 18.68 17.13
C GLN A 221 -7.82 18.64 17.23
N GLY A 222 -7.13 18.39 16.12
CA GLY A 222 -5.68 18.41 16.01
C GLY A 222 -4.95 17.23 16.66
N ARG A 223 -5.65 16.25 17.23
CA ARG A 223 -5.02 15.12 17.94
C ARG A 223 -5.79 13.81 17.80
N VAL A 224 -5.04 12.71 17.87
CA VAL A 224 -5.51 11.34 18.05
C VAL A 224 -4.92 10.77 19.33
N ASN A 225 -5.50 9.71 19.87
CA ASN A 225 -5.02 9.09 21.12
C ASN A 225 -3.70 8.34 20.97
N LYS A 226 -3.38 7.89 19.75
CA LYS A 226 -2.17 7.14 19.42
C LYS A 226 -1.77 7.39 17.97
N LYS A 227 -0.48 7.20 17.66
CA LYS A 227 0.04 7.28 16.30
C LYS A 227 1.00 6.13 16.05
N LEU A 228 0.99 5.62 14.83
CA LEU A 228 1.99 4.64 14.40
C LEU A 228 3.35 5.31 14.29
N GLU A 229 4.34 4.75 14.96
CA GLU A 229 5.71 5.25 14.96
C GLU A 229 6.65 4.09 14.64
N ARG A 230 7.73 4.38 13.91
CA ARG A 230 8.87 3.49 13.75
C ARG A 230 9.78 3.68 14.95
N LEU A 231 10.03 2.60 15.67
CA LEU A 231 10.87 2.58 16.87
C LEU A 231 12.16 1.83 16.60
N GLU A 232 13.25 2.28 17.22
CA GLU A 232 14.50 1.55 17.33
C GLU A 232 14.60 1.03 18.76
N LEU A 233 14.70 -0.29 18.90
CA LEU A 233 14.75 -0.96 20.18
C LEU A 233 16.14 -1.60 20.36
N GLU A 234 16.64 -1.59 21.56
CA GLU A 234 17.89 -2.28 21.90
C GLU A 234 17.69 -3.80 21.87
N GLY A 235 18.75 -4.52 21.51
CA GLY A 235 18.76 -5.98 21.44
C GLY A 235 18.45 -6.55 20.05
N SER A 236 18.69 -7.85 19.91
CA SER A 236 18.56 -8.61 18.66
C SER A 236 17.29 -9.44 18.57
N GLU A 237 16.49 -9.52 19.63
CA GLU A 237 15.26 -10.30 19.69
C GLU A 237 14.05 -9.38 19.48
N PRO A 238 13.37 -9.44 18.31
CA PRO A 238 12.20 -8.62 18.05
C PRO A 238 11.03 -9.02 18.97
N PRO A 239 10.38 -8.04 19.63
CA PRO A 239 9.19 -8.31 20.44
C PRO A 239 8.05 -8.81 19.58
N GLN A 240 7.19 -9.66 20.16
CA GLN A 240 6.00 -10.17 19.48
C GLN A 240 4.96 -9.08 19.27
N PRO A 241 4.14 -9.15 18.19
CA PRO A 241 2.98 -8.27 18.01
C PRO A 241 2.06 -8.28 19.24
N GLY A 242 1.57 -7.10 19.63
CA GLY A 242 0.75 -6.90 20.83
C GLY A 242 1.56 -6.66 22.12
N THR A 243 2.88 -6.81 22.11
CA THR A 243 3.73 -6.47 23.26
C THR A 243 3.59 -4.99 23.58
N LYS A 244 3.39 -4.68 24.85
CA LYS A 244 3.34 -3.31 25.36
C LYS A 244 4.67 -2.91 25.98
N LEU A 245 5.16 -1.74 25.60
CA LEU A 245 6.43 -1.17 26.04
C LEU A 245 6.22 0.27 26.51
N GLN A 246 7.19 0.79 27.30
CA GLN A 246 7.30 2.21 27.60
C GLN A 246 8.41 2.82 26.73
N VAL A 247 8.06 3.81 25.93
CA VAL A 247 8.98 4.53 25.05
C VAL A 247 8.89 6.03 25.34
N GLY A 248 9.95 6.60 25.88
CA GLY A 248 9.95 8.01 26.27
C GLY A 248 8.82 8.38 27.23
N GLY A 249 8.48 7.50 28.18
CA GLY A 249 7.39 7.69 29.14
C GLY A 249 5.97 7.52 28.58
N ARG A 250 5.83 7.06 27.33
CA ARG A 250 4.55 6.80 26.65
C ARG A 250 4.35 5.31 26.43
N GLU A 251 3.13 4.82 26.59
CA GLU A 251 2.78 3.43 26.24
C GLU A 251 2.83 3.25 24.73
N ALA A 252 3.48 2.18 24.30
CA ALA A 252 3.56 1.75 22.91
C ALA A 252 3.10 0.29 22.77
N GLU A 253 2.28 -0.01 21.77
CA GLU A 253 1.85 -1.37 21.41
C GLU A 253 2.50 -1.76 20.09
N ILE A 254 3.33 -2.82 20.12
CA ILE A 254 4.03 -3.34 18.93
C ILE A 254 3.05 -3.97 17.96
N MET A 255 3.12 -3.57 16.70
CA MET A 255 2.34 -4.17 15.61
C MET A 255 3.18 -5.15 14.81
N SER A 256 4.38 -4.74 14.40
CA SER A 256 5.37 -5.56 13.73
C SER A 256 6.78 -5.21 14.20
N ALA A 257 7.66 -6.17 14.19
CA ALA A 257 9.07 -5.97 14.55
C ALA A 257 9.97 -6.95 13.79
N ILE A 258 11.21 -6.54 13.55
CA ILE A 258 12.28 -7.33 12.95
C ILE A 258 13.62 -6.92 13.55
N TYR A 259 14.61 -7.82 13.51
CA TYR A 259 16.00 -7.42 13.66
C TYR A 259 16.52 -6.92 12.30
N SER A 260 17.00 -5.69 12.28
CA SER A 260 17.54 -5.07 11.07
C SER A 260 19.05 -5.27 10.99
N PRO A 261 19.56 -5.97 9.99
CA PRO A 261 20.99 -6.06 9.74
C PRO A 261 21.62 -4.70 9.37
N HIS A 262 20.85 -3.85 8.69
CA HIS A 262 21.30 -2.53 8.25
C HIS A 262 21.53 -1.57 9.42
N PHE A 263 20.62 -1.57 10.40
CA PHE A 263 20.73 -0.70 11.58
C PHE A 263 21.47 -1.38 12.75
N GLY A 264 21.70 -2.71 12.71
CA GLY A 264 22.27 -3.46 13.82
C GLY A 264 21.39 -3.49 15.07
N LYS A 265 20.07 -3.28 14.91
CA LYS A 265 19.09 -3.10 15.97
C LYS A 265 17.75 -3.75 15.62
N THR A 266 16.91 -3.92 16.62
CA THR A 266 15.50 -4.25 16.39
C THR A 266 14.73 -3.00 15.95
N ILE A 267 14.04 -3.09 14.82
CA ILE A 267 13.13 -2.07 14.32
C ILE A 267 11.70 -2.55 14.49
N ALA A 268 10.83 -1.70 14.99
CA ALA A 268 9.42 -2.01 15.19
C ALA A 268 8.51 -0.90 14.68
N LEU A 269 7.32 -1.28 14.21
CA LEU A 269 6.18 -0.37 14.04
C LEU A 269 5.27 -0.55 15.24
N ALA A 270 4.94 0.53 15.91
CA ALA A 270 4.14 0.51 17.13
C ALA A 270 3.17 1.68 17.19
N TYR A 271 1.99 1.46 17.75
CA TYR A 271 1.09 2.56 18.12
C TYR A 271 1.53 3.13 19.46
N VAL A 272 2.07 4.34 19.42
CA VAL A 272 2.51 5.09 20.60
C VAL A 272 1.42 6.04 21.03
N ARG A 273 1.06 6.06 22.33
CA ARG A 273 0.09 7.02 22.86
C ARG A 273 0.60 8.44 22.69
N THR A 274 -0.28 9.33 22.25
CA THR A 274 0.00 10.76 22.24
C THR A 274 -0.20 11.32 23.65
N ALA A 275 0.63 12.30 24.01
CA ALA A 275 0.52 13.00 25.29
C ALA A 275 -0.77 13.83 25.37
#